data_14b106b33949455f5049289e40eea30a
#
_entry.id   14b106b33949455f5049289e40eea30a
#
_cell.length_a   1.000
_cell.length_b   1.000
_cell.length_c   1.000
_cell.angle_alpha   90.00
_cell.angle_beta   90.00
_cell.angle_gamma   90.00
#
_symmetry.space_group_name_H-M   'P 1'
#
loop_
_entity.id
_entity.type
_entity.pdbx_description
1 polymer ?
#
loop_
_entity_poly.entity_id
_entity_poly.type
_entity_poly.pdbx_seq_one_letter_code
_entity_poly.pdbx_strand_id
1 'polypeptide(L)'
;MKQLLRLEQYTLKRPGEVLLVTAQVDEELDQIMVFKGFSSSLMKPTAFDPDIPVLPANAVIVSIDRLQSPYRPETPRYIQQALSWDQMRSHLEEVGV
;
A
#
# COMPACT_ATOMS: atom_id res chain seq x y z
N MET A 1 -5.63 2.88 -10.06
CA MET A 1 -4.17 2.70 -10.28
C MET A 1 -3.85 1.22 -10.28
N LYS A 2 -3.17 0.74 -11.32
CA LYS A 2 -2.86 -0.69 -11.46
C LYS A 2 -1.87 -1.18 -10.40
N GLN A 3 -0.90 -0.35 -10.04
CA GLN A 3 0.09 -0.72 -9.03
C GLN A 3 -0.58 -0.96 -7.67
N LEU A 4 -1.50 -0.09 -7.27
CA LEU A 4 -2.20 -0.25 -6.00
C LEU A 4 -3.06 -1.52 -6.01
N LEU A 5 -3.71 -1.83 -7.13
CA LEU A 5 -4.50 -3.05 -7.26
C LEU A 5 -3.63 -4.30 -7.06
N ARG A 6 -2.42 -4.30 -7.62
CA ARG A 6 -1.48 -5.42 -7.42
C ARG A 6 -1.06 -5.55 -5.96
N LEU A 7 -0.85 -4.42 -5.28
CA LEU A 7 -0.52 -4.44 -3.85
C LEU A 7 -1.68 -4.98 -3.02
N GLU A 8 -2.92 -4.64 -3.38
CA GLU A 8 -4.10 -5.20 -2.74
C GLU A 8 -4.14 -6.72 -2.92
N GLN A 9 -3.89 -7.21 -4.12
CA GLN A 9 -3.84 -8.64 -4.41
C GLN A 9 -2.73 -9.34 -3.64
N TYR A 10 -1.57 -8.69 -3.49
CA TYR A 10 -0.48 -9.21 -2.66
C TYR A 10 -0.93 -9.46 -1.23
N THR A 11 -1.66 -8.51 -0.63
CA THR A 11 -2.11 -8.65 0.76
C THR A 11 -3.18 -9.74 0.92
N LEU A 12 -3.88 -10.12 -0.14
CA LEU A 12 -4.76 -11.29 -0.13
C LEU A 12 -3.95 -12.59 -0.10
N LYS A 13 -2.80 -12.63 -0.77
CA LYS A 13 -1.90 -13.79 -0.77
C LYS A 13 -1.07 -13.87 0.51
N ARG A 14 -0.84 -12.75 1.16
CA ARG A 14 -0.04 -12.63 2.38
C ARG A 14 -0.86 -11.92 3.47
N PRO A 15 -1.91 -12.57 4.02
CA PRO A 15 -2.82 -11.89 4.94
C PRO A 15 -2.19 -11.53 6.29
N GLY A 16 -1.00 -12.03 6.59
CA GLY A 16 -0.24 -11.65 7.77
C GLY A 16 0.59 -10.38 7.59
N GLU A 17 0.54 -9.74 6.43
CA GLU A 17 1.32 -8.53 6.14
C GLU A 17 0.42 -7.34 5.88
N VAL A 18 0.87 -6.17 6.36
CA VAL A 18 0.29 -4.87 6.06
C VAL A 18 1.31 -4.11 5.24
N LEU A 19 0.86 -3.40 4.22
CA LEU A 19 1.71 -2.52 3.43
C LEU A 19 1.39 -1.07 3.76
N LEU A 20 2.42 -0.28 4.00
CA LEU A 20 2.30 1.18 4.08
C LEU A 20 2.93 1.75 2.82
N VAL A 21 2.12 2.38 2.00
CA VAL A 21 2.53 2.93 0.72
C VAL A 21 2.61 4.44 0.85
N THR A 22 3.79 5.00 0.59
CA THR A 22 3.96 6.44 0.48
C THR A 22 3.85 6.80 -1.00
N ALA A 23 2.91 7.68 -1.32
CA ALA A 23 2.66 8.10 -2.69
C ALA A 23 2.67 9.62 -2.78
N GLN A 24 3.11 10.13 -3.92
CA GLN A 24 3.04 11.54 -4.24
C GLN A 24 1.88 11.78 -5.17
N VAL A 25 0.99 12.67 -4.75
CA VAL A 25 -0.19 13.09 -5.52
C VAL A 25 -0.05 14.59 -5.72
N ASP A 26 0.24 14.99 -6.96
CA ASP A 26 0.61 16.36 -7.30
C ASP A 26 1.82 16.79 -6.46
N GLU A 27 1.73 17.81 -5.61
CA GLU A 27 2.82 18.28 -4.78
C GLU A 27 2.73 17.78 -3.32
N GLU A 28 1.78 16.89 -3.03
CA GLU A 28 1.55 16.39 -1.69
C GLU A 28 1.92 14.93 -1.56
N LEU A 29 2.38 14.53 -0.37
CA LEU A 29 2.58 13.13 -0.04
C LEU A 29 1.33 12.60 0.67
N ASP A 30 0.94 11.39 0.31
CA ASP A 30 -0.14 10.66 0.97
C ASP A 30 0.39 9.31 1.43
N GLN A 31 -0.17 8.79 2.49
CA GLN A 31 0.19 7.48 3.00
C GLN A 31 -1.03 6.57 3.01
N ILE A 32 -0.87 5.40 2.39
CA ILE A 32 -1.96 4.45 2.18
C ILE A 32 -1.62 3.16 2.90
N MET A 33 -2.57 2.67 3.69
CA MET A 33 -2.46 1.34 4.30
C MET A 33 -3.18 0.34 3.40
N VAL A 34 -2.51 -0.77 3.10
CA VAL A 34 -3.10 -1.86 2.31
C VAL A 34 -3.10 -3.12 3.17
N PHE A 35 -4.27 -3.71 3.38
CA PHE A 35 -4.44 -4.88 4.23
C PHE A 35 -5.63 -5.72 3.77
N LYS A 36 -5.41 -7.02 3.64
CA LYS A 36 -6.45 -7.99 3.24
C LYS A 36 -7.25 -7.57 2.01
N GLY A 37 -6.55 -7.02 1.03
CA GLY A 37 -7.15 -6.61 -0.24
C GLY A 37 -7.78 -5.23 -0.25
N PHE A 38 -7.73 -4.50 0.86
CA PHE A 38 -8.32 -3.17 0.98
C PHE A 38 -7.25 -2.10 1.19
N SER A 39 -7.47 -0.94 0.59
CA SER A 39 -6.61 0.22 0.73
C SER A 39 -7.37 1.36 1.39
N SER A 40 -6.71 2.07 2.28
CA SER A 40 -7.27 3.27 2.91
C SER A 40 -6.19 4.30 3.13
N SER A 41 -6.55 5.58 2.92
CA SER A 41 -5.65 6.68 3.21
C SER A 41 -5.54 6.89 4.71
N LEU A 42 -4.33 7.07 5.21
CA LEU A 42 -4.07 7.44 6.60
C LEU A 42 -4.08 8.96 6.79
N MET A 43 -4.04 9.73 5.70
CA MET A 43 -3.92 11.19 5.71
C MET A 43 -5.24 11.88 5.38
N LYS A 44 -6.14 11.20 4.67
CA LYS A 44 -7.39 11.78 4.17
C LYS A 44 -8.56 10.89 4.52
N PRO A 45 -9.78 11.45 4.70
CA PRO A 45 -10.97 10.63 4.90
C PRO A 45 -11.19 9.71 3.72
N THR A 46 -11.58 8.46 4.00
CA THR A 46 -11.95 7.52 2.94
C THR A 46 -13.27 7.95 2.31
N ALA A 47 -13.32 8.01 0.98
CA ALA A 47 -14.55 8.32 0.26
C ALA A 47 -15.57 7.19 0.46
N PHE A 48 -16.86 7.58 0.63
CA PHE A 48 -17.95 6.59 0.72
C PHE A 48 -18.26 5.95 -0.62
N ASP A 49 -17.94 6.62 -1.73
CA ASP A 49 -18.20 6.12 -3.07
C ASP A 49 -17.09 5.15 -3.47
N PRO A 50 -17.41 3.85 -3.67
CA PRO A 50 -16.40 2.87 -4.06
C PRO A 50 -15.81 3.11 -5.46
N ASP A 51 -16.45 3.94 -6.28
CA ASP A 51 -15.94 4.28 -7.61
C ASP A 51 -14.85 5.36 -7.55
N ILE A 52 -14.67 6.01 -6.39
CA ILE A 52 -13.59 6.98 -6.20
C ILE A 52 -12.34 6.25 -5.73
N PRO A 53 -11.27 6.20 -6.53
CA PRO A 53 -10.05 5.50 -6.13
C PRO A 53 -9.35 6.20 -4.96
N VAL A 54 -8.69 5.40 -4.12
CA VAL A 54 -7.88 5.91 -2.99
C VAL A 54 -6.73 6.77 -3.52
N LEU A 55 -6.13 6.35 -4.64
CA LEU A 55 -5.09 7.11 -5.31
C LEU A 55 -5.50 7.41 -6.75
N PRO A 56 -5.31 8.64 -7.24
CA PRO A 56 -5.57 8.96 -8.63
C PRO A 56 -4.56 8.30 -9.57
N ALA A 57 -4.88 8.22 -10.85
CA ALA A 57 -4.03 7.57 -11.84
C ALA A 57 -2.66 8.24 -12.00
N ASN A 58 -2.57 9.55 -11.68
CA ASN A 58 -1.30 10.30 -11.77
C ASN A 58 -0.46 10.23 -10.50
N ALA A 59 -0.89 9.51 -9.47
CA ALA A 59 -0.09 9.32 -8.27
C ALA A 59 1.17 8.51 -8.57
N VAL A 60 2.25 8.83 -7.87
CA VAL A 60 3.54 8.14 -7.99
C VAL A 60 3.85 7.46 -6.67
N ILE A 61 4.08 6.16 -6.70
CA ILE A 61 4.51 5.43 -5.50
C ILE A 61 5.97 5.77 -5.22
N VAL A 62 6.22 6.33 -4.04
CA VAL A 62 7.57 6.74 -3.61
C VAL A 62 8.27 5.58 -2.91
N SER A 63 7.59 4.94 -1.96
CA SER A 63 8.16 3.83 -1.21
C SER A 63 7.05 2.95 -0.64
N ILE A 64 7.42 1.73 -0.28
CA ILE A 64 6.52 0.75 0.32
C ILE A 64 7.21 0.14 1.52
N ASP A 65 6.52 0.11 2.66
CA ASP A 65 6.96 -0.61 3.85
C ASP A 65 6.14 -1.88 4.02
N ARG A 66 6.80 -2.98 4.34
CA ARG A 66 6.14 -4.24 4.68
C ARG A 66 6.18 -4.41 6.19
N LEU A 67 5.03 -4.63 6.79
CA LEU A 67 4.90 -4.79 8.25
C LEU A 67 4.13 -6.07 8.57
N GLN A 68 4.37 -6.60 9.77
CA GLN A 68 3.52 -7.68 10.29
C GLN A 68 2.19 -7.12 10.77
N SER A 69 1.10 -7.84 10.48
CA SER A 69 -0.21 -7.47 11.01
C SER A 69 -0.33 -7.90 12.48
N PRO A 70 -1.16 -7.23 13.29
CA PRO A 70 -1.88 -6.01 12.95
C PRO A 70 -0.97 -4.78 12.95
N TYR A 71 -1.37 -3.76 12.17
CA TYR A 71 -0.64 -2.51 12.16
C TYR A 71 -0.89 -1.73 13.45
N ARG A 72 0.19 -1.44 14.18
CA ARG A 72 0.15 -0.65 15.42
C ARG A 72 1.09 0.53 15.27
N PRO A 73 0.56 1.75 15.12
CA PRO A 73 1.42 2.93 14.90
C PRO A 73 2.43 3.17 16.02
N GLU A 74 2.11 2.80 17.26
CA GLU A 74 3.01 2.98 18.41
C GLU A 74 4.18 2.00 18.41
N THR A 75 3.97 0.79 17.86
CA THR A 75 4.97 -0.28 17.86
C THR A 75 4.94 -1.02 16.52
N PRO A 76 5.28 -0.35 15.41
CA PRO A 76 5.25 -0.99 14.12
C PRO A 76 6.29 -2.11 14.03
N ARG A 77 5.91 -3.23 13.42
CA ARG A 77 6.79 -4.38 13.25
C ARG A 77 7.19 -4.49 11.78
N TYR A 78 8.22 -3.77 11.40
CA TYR A 78 8.68 -3.75 10.01
C TYR A 78 9.33 -5.06 9.61
N ILE A 79 8.90 -5.60 8.47
CA ILE A 79 9.58 -6.69 7.79
C ILE A 79 10.65 -6.09 6.87
N GLN A 80 10.28 -5.06 6.10
CA GLN A 80 11.18 -4.27 5.26
C GLN A 80 10.66 -2.85 5.19
N GLN A 81 11.58 -1.89 5.03
CA GLN A 81 11.24 -0.47 4.93
C GLN A 81 11.78 0.12 3.64
N ALA A 82 11.08 1.14 3.15
CA ALA A 82 11.51 1.98 2.05
C ALA A 82 11.83 1.19 0.77
N LEU A 83 11.01 0.20 0.46
CA LEU A 83 11.16 -0.53 -0.80
C LEU A 83 10.76 0.36 -1.97
N SER A 84 11.56 0.33 -3.03
CA SER A 84 11.15 0.89 -4.32
C SER A 84 10.09 -0.01 -4.95
N TRP A 85 9.40 0.51 -5.98
CA TRP A 85 8.46 -0.32 -6.74
C TRP A 85 9.15 -1.56 -7.32
N ASP A 86 10.36 -1.39 -7.88
CA ASP A 86 11.09 -2.51 -8.46
C ASP A 86 11.42 -3.59 -7.43
N GLN A 87 11.80 -3.19 -6.23
CA GLN A 87 12.06 -4.12 -5.14
C GLN A 87 10.78 -4.83 -4.68
N MET A 88 9.69 -4.09 -4.56
CA MET A 88 8.40 -4.68 -4.18
C MET A 88 7.86 -5.59 -5.27
N ARG A 89 8.09 -5.27 -6.55
CA ARG A 89 7.63 -6.08 -7.66
C ARG A 89 8.14 -7.53 -7.57
N SER A 90 9.36 -7.74 -7.09
CA SER A 90 9.89 -9.08 -6.88
C SER A 90 9.03 -9.88 -5.91
N HIS A 91 8.55 -9.25 -4.85
CA HIS A 91 7.65 -9.91 -3.90
C HIS A 91 6.28 -10.19 -4.51
N LEU A 92 5.79 -9.29 -5.36
CA LEU A 92 4.53 -9.51 -6.09
C LEU A 92 4.63 -10.73 -7.02
N GLU A 93 5.70 -10.82 -7.76
CA GLU A 93 5.94 -11.94 -8.68
C GLU A 93 6.07 -13.26 -7.94
N GLU A 94 6.70 -13.24 -6.77
CA GLU A 94 6.90 -14.41 -5.92
C GLU A 94 5.56 -15.05 -5.52
N VAL A 95 4.52 -14.27 -5.32
CA VAL A 95 3.17 -14.76 -4.96
C VAL A 95 2.21 -14.78 -6.15
N GLY A 96 2.68 -14.44 -7.35
CA GLY A 96 1.89 -14.57 -8.57
C GLY A 96 0.89 -13.45 -8.83
N VAL A 97 1.16 -12.26 -8.38
CA VAL A 97 0.26 -11.12 -8.62
C VAL A 97 0.91 -9.99 -9.41
#